data_c0a0299a2c05cb5b7a50f1a2848e3b48
#
_entry.id   c0a0299a2c05cb5b7a50f1a2848e3b48
#
_cell.length_a   1.000
_cell.length_b   1.000
_cell.length_c   1.000
_cell.angle_alpha   90.00
_cell.angle_beta   90.00
_cell.angle_gamma   90.00
#
_symmetry.space_group_name_H-M   'P 1'
#
loop_
_entity.id
_entity.type
_entity.pdbx_description
1 polymer ?
#
loop_
_entity_poly.entity_id
_entity_poly.type
_entity_poly.pdbx_seq_one_letter_code
_entity_poly.pdbx_strand_id
1 'polypeptide(L)'
;MKFGTVKLLLPLVAITVQSNSASTIIPPFLDDLRIPVAAIGTLISLGPVLALTSRLPVGMAYNQNRARLLISLAVLAMGMTNFSYSFARSSLAFAVVHAINGFAYGAVTTLYMAFYVDSLSPDENRNHAMGYYVGTLALGYSTGNLFGGLMADHLGYGPTFQVAALLSLVPIALLWFLHGPSGQGAGKANEQAKTKLTSKHSFNAILEPELATVIIVALFLNLLHQMSGVFISLYGLGVGMSLTQIGLIRAAYAGCNAVTRPISGHVVNKIGHRGLSYGGIPLQSALLMLIPLFTGFGAIITIYVLSGLMRAIVLVANAVGLVQDIDENRVQRGLASGIYNAAGDLGNILGPLIGGLIAQATSIGGVFVIGSLGSTVLFFLGIGWVKRPPHAR
;
A
#
# COMPACT_ATOMS: atom_id res chain seq x y z
N MET A 1 -10.55 -9.64 22.74
CA MET A 1 -10.30 -8.24 22.34
C MET A 1 -11.02 -7.34 23.34
N LYS A 2 -10.31 -6.41 23.97
CA LYS A 2 -10.96 -5.45 24.89
C LYS A 2 -11.84 -4.50 24.06
N PHE A 3 -12.99 -4.10 24.57
CA PHE A 3 -13.96 -3.22 23.88
C PHE A 3 -13.31 -1.89 23.40
N GLY A 4 -12.27 -1.43 24.10
CA GLY A 4 -11.48 -0.25 23.73
C GLY A 4 -10.76 -0.38 22.39
N THR A 5 -10.15 -1.53 22.11
CA THR A 5 -9.39 -1.76 20.85
C THR A 5 -10.31 -1.80 19.62
N VAL A 6 -11.52 -2.33 19.75
CA VAL A 6 -12.52 -2.32 18.66
C VAL A 6 -12.89 -0.90 18.26
N LYS A 7 -13.07 -0.01 19.26
CA LYS A 7 -13.40 1.39 18.99
C LYS A 7 -12.32 2.11 18.18
N LEU A 8 -11.04 1.72 18.37
CA LEU A 8 -9.92 2.27 17.60
C LEU A 8 -9.89 1.78 16.15
N LEU A 9 -10.47 0.63 15.85
CA LEU A 9 -10.44 0.05 14.50
C LEU A 9 -11.56 0.57 13.59
N LEU A 10 -12.69 1.00 14.15
CA LEU A 10 -13.82 1.51 13.36
C LEU A 10 -13.49 2.75 12.51
N PRO A 11 -12.85 3.82 13.05
CA PRO A 11 -12.43 4.94 12.22
C PRO A 11 -11.43 4.52 11.13
N LEU A 12 -10.54 3.54 11.41
CA LEU A 12 -9.57 3.04 10.44
C LEU A 12 -10.26 2.35 9.24
N VAL A 13 -11.29 1.53 9.49
CA VAL A 13 -12.11 0.96 8.41
C VAL A 13 -12.70 2.09 7.56
N ALA A 14 -13.32 3.09 8.19
CA ALA A 14 -13.96 4.18 7.47
C ALA A 14 -12.98 5.00 6.63
N ILE A 15 -11.77 5.30 7.16
CA ILE A 15 -10.68 5.97 6.42
C ILE A 15 -10.27 5.14 5.20
N THR A 16 -10.08 3.85 5.37
CA THR A 16 -9.61 2.98 4.28
C THR A 16 -10.68 2.72 3.24
N VAL A 17 -11.94 2.61 3.62
CA VAL A 17 -13.07 2.53 2.68
C VAL A 17 -13.14 3.80 1.84
N GLN A 18 -13.15 4.97 2.46
CA GLN A 18 -13.19 6.26 1.79
C GLN A 18 -12.03 6.44 0.80
N SER A 19 -10.81 6.15 1.22
CA SER A 19 -9.61 6.29 0.38
C SER A 19 -9.63 5.34 -0.82
N ASN A 20 -10.03 4.09 -0.63
CA ASN A 20 -10.01 3.08 -1.71
C ASN A 20 -11.21 3.18 -2.65
N SER A 21 -12.34 3.73 -2.20
CA SER A 21 -13.48 4.03 -3.09
C SER A 21 -13.08 5.00 -4.19
N ALA A 22 -12.31 6.04 -3.86
CA ALA A 22 -11.79 6.97 -4.85
C ALA A 22 -10.65 6.34 -5.68
N SER A 23 -9.68 5.67 -5.04
CA SER A 23 -8.48 5.18 -5.73
C SER A 23 -8.77 4.11 -6.79
N THR A 24 -9.84 3.33 -6.63
CA THR A 24 -10.23 2.30 -7.59
C THR A 24 -10.63 2.87 -8.94
N ILE A 25 -11.29 4.02 -8.93
CA ILE A 25 -11.85 4.65 -10.13
C ILE A 25 -10.93 5.70 -10.76
N ILE A 26 -9.82 6.06 -10.11
CA ILE A 26 -8.87 7.05 -10.66
C ILE A 26 -8.30 6.64 -12.01
N PRO A 27 -7.75 5.41 -12.21
CA PRO A 27 -7.21 5.04 -13.52
C PRO A 27 -8.28 5.06 -14.63
N PRO A 28 -9.49 4.46 -14.44
CA PRO A 28 -10.59 4.58 -15.39
C PRO A 28 -11.04 6.02 -15.67
N PHE A 29 -11.08 6.87 -14.65
CA PHE A 29 -11.45 8.28 -14.81
C PHE A 29 -10.44 9.06 -15.67
N LEU A 30 -9.14 8.80 -15.49
CA LEU A 30 -8.10 9.44 -16.30
C LEU A 30 -8.13 8.97 -17.76
N ASP A 31 -8.48 7.71 -17.98
CA ASP A 31 -8.69 7.16 -19.33
C ASP A 31 -9.91 7.80 -20.02
N ASP A 32 -11.01 7.96 -19.29
CA ASP A 32 -12.22 8.66 -19.78
C ASP A 32 -11.92 10.13 -20.16
N LEU A 33 -11.01 10.79 -19.46
CA LEU A 33 -10.49 12.11 -19.83
C LEU A 33 -9.53 12.08 -21.03
N ARG A 34 -9.32 10.93 -21.65
CA ARG A 34 -8.40 10.69 -22.78
C ARG A 34 -6.95 11.11 -22.50
N ILE A 35 -6.53 10.95 -21.26
CA ILE A 35 -5.13 11.20 -20.87
C ILE A 35 -4.28 10.04 -21.39
N PRO A 36 -3.12 10.32 -22.04
CA PRO A 36 -2.23 9.26 -22.51
C PRO A 36 -1.81 8.32 -21.38
N VAL A 37 -1.75 7.01 -21.67
CA VAL A 37 -1.54 5.99 -20.64
C VAL A 37 -0.23 6.14 -19.87
N ALA A 38 0.86 6.63 -20.49
CA ALA A 38 2.09 6.95 -19.77
C ALA A 38 1.89 8.10 -18.77
N ALA A 39 1.10 9.11 -19.16
CA ALA A 39 0.77 10.21 -18.26
C ALA A 39 -0.12 9.73 -17.10
N ILE A 40 -1.02 8.76 -17.32
CA ILE A 40 -1.80 8.12 -16.24
C ILE A 40 -0.86 7.50 -15.21
N GLY A 41 0.11 6.69 -15.65
CA GLY A 41 1.10 6.09 -14.76
C GLY A 41 1.89 7.13 -13.97
N THR A 42 2.35 8.18 -14.62
CA THR A 42 3.08 9.29 -14.01
C THR A 42 2.23 10.04 -12.98
N LEU A 43 1.00 10.38 -13.33
CA LEU A 43 0.07 11.10 -12.45
C LEU A 43 -0.23 10.28 -11.19
N ILE A 44 -0.50 8.98 -11.34
CA ILE A 44 -0.77 8.11 -10.20
C ILE A 44 0.45 7.96 -9.30
N SER A 45 1.66 7.97 -9.84
CA SER A 45 2.90 7.91 -9.05
C SER A 45 3.13 9.13 -8.17
N LEU A 46 2.54 10.30 -8.46
CA LEU A 46 2.63 11.49 -7.62
C LEU A 46 2.08 11.25 -6.20
N GLY A 47 0.99 10.48 -6.07
CA GLY A 47 0.40 10.17 -4.78
C GLY A 47 1.40 9.52 -3.80
N PRO A 48 2.00 8.36 -4.13
CA PRO A 48 3.02 7.73 -3.30
C PRO A 48 4.26 8.60 -3.05
N VAL A 49 4.70 9.43 -4.02
CA VAL A 49 5.81 10.37 -3.83
C VAL A 49 5.48 11.36 -2.71
N LEU A 50 4.31 11.99 -2.78
CA LEU A 50 3.91 12.98 -1.77
C LEU A 50 3.57 12.32 -0.42
N ALA A 51 3.05 11.09 -0.44
CA ALA A 51 2.86 10.32 0.78
C ALA A 51 4.19 10.02 1.49
N LEU A 52 5.22 9.64 0.74
CA LEU A 52 6.56 9.41 1.29
C LEU A 52 7.15 10.68 1.90
N THR A 53 7.07 11.83 1.20
CA THR A 53 7.59 13.10 1.70
C THR A 53 6.86 13.61 2.93
N SER A 54 5.57 13.28 3.10
CA SER A 54 4.78 13.70 4.26
C SER A 54 5.13 12.95 5.55
N ARG A 55 5.61 11.71 5.46
CA ARG A 55 5.78 10.82 6.63
C ARG A 55 6.71 11.38 7.69
N LEU A 56 7.87 11.91 7.27
CA LEU A 56 8.85 12.42 8.22
C LEU A 56 8.37 13.70 8.95
N PRO A 57 7.97 14.79 8.25
CA PRO A 57 7.54 16.00 8.93
C PRO A 57 6.28 15.78 9.78
N VAL A 58 5.35 14.97 9.30
CA VAL A 58 4.11 14.67 10.02
C VAL A 58 4.38 13.78 11.24
N GLY A 59 5.27 12.80 11.11
CA GLY A 59 5.70 11.96 12.24
C GLY A 59 6.39 12.78 13.34
N MET A 60 7.21 13.77 12.96
CA MET A 60 7.84 14.71 13.92
C MET A 60 6.82 15.65 14.59
N ALA A 61 5.77 16.02 13.88
CA ALA A 61 4.68 16.86 14.40
C ALA A 61 3.68 16.09 15.26
N TYR A 62 3.77 14.76 15.31
CA TYR A 62 2.85 13.94 16.10
C TYR A 62 2.91 14.30 17.58
N ASN A 63 1.74 14.52 18.15
CA ASN A 63 1.54 14.72 19.58
C ASN A 63 0.23 14.05 19.99
N GLN A 64 0.28 13.20 21.01
CA GLN A 64 -0.88 12.42 21.47
C GLN A 64 -2.10 13.30 21.79
N ASN A 65 -1.87 14.48 22.41
CA ASN A 65 -2.96 15.39 22.77
C ASN A 65 -3.64 16.03 21.57
N ARG A 66 -2.93 16.19 20.44
CA ARG A 66 -3.41 16.79 19.19
C ARG A 66 -3.67 15.75 18.11
N ALA A 67 -3.40 14.46 18.37
CA ALA A 67 -3.45 13.40 17.37
C ALA A 67 -4.81 13.35 16.66
N ARG A 68 -5.93 13.39 17.41
CA ARG A 68 -7.28 13.37 16.83
C ARG A 68 -7.53 14.56 15.90
N LEU A 69 -7.10 15.75 16.30
CA LEU A 69 -7.25 16.95 15.47
C LEU A 69 -6.42 16.83 14.20
N LEU A 70 -5.16 16.42 14.29
CA LEU A 70 -4.27 16.26 13.14
C LEU A 70 -4.78 15.20 12.18
N ILE A 71 -5.24 14.05 12.70
CA ILE A 71 -5.86 12.99 11.89
C ILE A 71 -7.13 13.53 11.20
N SER A 72 -8.00 14.22 11.95
CA SER A 72 -9.24 14.78 11.39
C SER A 72 -8.96 15.80 10.28
N LEU A 73 -7.96 16.68 10.45
CA LEU A 73 -7.55 17.64 9.42
C LEU A 73 -7.00 16.93 8.17
N ALA A 74 -6.19 15.90 8.34
CA ALA A 74 -5.65 15.12 7.22
C ALA A 74 -6.75 14.33 6.49
N VAL A 75 -7.70 13.73 7.22
CA VAL A 75 -8.87 13.05 6.63
C VAL A 75 -9.78 14.04 5.90
N LEU A 76 -9.99 15.22 6.48
CA LEU A 76 -10.76 16.29 5.83
C LEU A 76 -10.07 16.73 4.52
N ALA A 77 -8.75 16.90 4.53
CA ALA A 77 -7.99 17.22 3.33
C ALA A 77 -8.16 16.14 2.25
N MET A 78 -8.13 14.84 2.62
CA MET A 78 -8.47 13.75 1.68
C MET A 78 -9.91 13.85 1.16
N GLY A 79 -10.86 14.21 2.01
CA GLY A 79 -12.26 14.44 1.59
C GLY A 79 -12.36 15.59 0.59
N MET A 80 -11.72 16.72 0.88
CA MET A 80 -11.69 17.88 -0.02
C MET A 80 -11.04 17.56 -1.37
N THR A 81 -9.95 16.81 -1.39
CA THR A 81 -9.32 16.38 -2.65
C THR A 81 -10.19 15.39 -3.41
N ASN A 82 -10.88 14.45 -2.74
CA ASN A 82 -11.85 13.57 -3.40
C ASN A 82 -12.99 14.40 -4.04
N PHE A 83 -13.52 15.39 -3.35
CA PHE A 83 -14.49 16.30 -3.93
C PHE A 83 -13.93 17.05 -5.17
N SER A 84 -12.69 17.51 -5.08
CA SER A 84 -12.01 18.25 -6.14
C SER A 84 -11.75 17.41 -7.40
N TYR A 85 -11.60 16.08 -7.29
CA TYR A 85 -11.49 15.20 -8.47
C TYR A 85 -12.72 15.29 -9.38
N SER A 86 -13.91 15.52 -8.82
CA SER A 86 -15.14 15.69 -9.62
C SER A 86 -15.06 16.83 -10.63
N PHE A 87 -14.19 17.81 -10.39
CA PHE A 87 -14.01 19.01 -11.22
C PHE A 87 -12.69 19.00 -12.01
N ALA A 88 -11.82 18.02 -11.79
CA ALA A 88 -10.56 17.93 -12.50
C ALA A 88 -10.80 17.51 -13.96
N ARG A 89 -10.57 18.43 -14.89
CA ARG A 89 -10.76 18.24 -16.34
C ARG A 89 -9.46 18.25 -17.13
N SER A 90 -8.31 18.45 -16.47
CA SER A 90 -6.99 18.47 -17.10
C SER A 90 -5.99 17.69 -16.27
N SER A 91 -4.94 17.21 -16.94
CA SER A 91 -3.83 16.49 -16.28
C SER A 91 -3.17 17.33 -15.18
N LEU A 92 -3.02 18.65 -15.38
CA LEU A 92 -2.41 19.54 -14.39
C LEU A 92 -3.32 19.71 -13.17
N ALA A 93 -4.63 19.95 -13.37
CA ALA A 93 -5.57 20.05 -12.26
C ALA A 93 -5.62 18.75 -11.45
N PHE A 94 -5.66 17.61 -12.14
CA PHE A 94 -5.58 16.31 -11.48
C PHE A 94 -4.27 16.13 -10.71
N ALA A 95 -3.11 16.47 -11.31
CA ALA A 95 -1.79 16.34 -10.67
C ALA A 95 -1.73 17.09 -9.34
N VAL A 96 -2.20 18.36 -9.32
CA VAL A 96 -2.20 19.18 -8.09
C VAL A 96 -3.09 18.56 -7.02
N VAL A 97 -4.32 18.17 -7.37
CA VAL A 97 -5.25 17.54 -6.44
C VAL A 97 -4.68 16.21 -5.92
N HIS A 98 -4.09 15.39 -6.82
CA HIS A 98 -3.54 14.09 -6.45
C HIS A 98 -2.29 14.19 -5.58
N ALA A 99 -1.46 15.19 -5.81
CA ALA A 99 -0.32 15.51 -4.97
C ALA A 99 -0.76 15.86 -3.53
N ILE A 100 -1.76 16.72 -3.38
CA ILE A 100 -2.32 17.08 -2.06
C ILE A 100 -2.96 15.85 -1.41
N ASN A 101 -3.69 15.03 -2.17
CA ASN A 101 -4.28 13.79 -1.68
C ASN A 101 -3.21 12.82 -1.18
N GLY A 102 -2.12 12.64 -1.94
CA GLY A 102 -1.00 11.79 -1.55
C GLY A 102 -0.36 12.24 -0.25
N PHE A 103 -0.09 13.56 -0.09
CA PHE A 103 0.43 14.12 1.14
C PHE A 103 -0.52 13.87 2.33
N ALA A 104 -1.81 14.11 2.16
CA ALA A 104 -2.82 13.88 3.18
C ALA A 104 -2.94 12.40 3.56
N TYR A 105 -2.89 11.50 2.58
CA TYR A 105 -2.90 10.04 2.80
C TYR A 105 -1.68 9.58 3.61
N GLY A 106 -0.47 10.05 3.25
CA GLY A 106 0.75 9.76 4.01
C GLY A 106 0.67 10.28 5.45
N ALA A 107 0.10 11.47 5.65
CA ALA A 107 -0.15 12.04 6.96
C ALA A 107 -1.12 11.18 7.79
N VAL A 108 -2.27 10.79 7.21
CA VAL A 108 -3.27 9.97 7.90
C VAL A 108 -2.66 8.64 8.33
N THR A 109 -1.98 7.93 7.42
CA THR A 109 -1.42 6.61 7.73
C THR A 109 -0.36 6.66 8.82
N THR A 110 0.48 7.70 8.82
CA THR A 110 1.52 7.90 9.83
C THR A 110 0.93 8.26 11.19
N LEU A 111 0.04 9.25 11.22
CA LEU A 111 -0.58 9.72 12.46
C LEU A 111 -1.48 8.66 13.09
N TYR A 112 -2.26 7.95 12.25
CA TYR A 112 -3.20 6.96 12.76
C TYR A 112 -2.49 5.76 13.36
N MET A 113 -1.40 5.30 12.74
CA MET A 113 -0.60 4.20 13.27
C MET A 113 0.02 4.58 14.64
N ALA A 114 0.58 5.78 14.76
CA ALA A 114 1.12 6.29 16.03
C ALA A 114 0.01 6.40 17.08
N PHE A 115 -1.13 7.00 16.73
CA PHE A 115 -2.29 7.14 17.62
C PHE A 115 -2.83 5.79 18.09
N TYR A 116 -2.92 4.80 17.19
CA TYR A 116 -3.38 3.45 17.51
C TYR A 116 -2.45 2.79 18.54
N VAL A 117 -1.13 2.82 18.29
CA VAL A 117 -0.12 2.21 19.19
C VAL A 117 -0.12 2.89 20.56
N ASP A 118 -0.20 4.20 20.59
CA ASP A 118 -0.24 4.99 21.86
C ASP A 118 -1.55 4.79 22.65
N SER A 119 -2.61 4.37 21.98
CA SER A 119 -3.93 4.14 22.60
C SER A 119 -4.10 2.72 23.13
N LEU A 120 -3.15 1.81 22.87
CA LEU A 120 -3.21 0.43 23.39
C LEU A 120 -2.96 0.41 24.90
N SER A 121 -3.72 -0.43 25.60
CA SER A 121 -3.50 -0.66 27.04
C SER A 121 -2.15 -1.36 27.28
N PRO A 122 -1.46 -1.10 28.41
CA PRO A 122 -0.18 -1.75 28.74
C PRO A 122 -0.26 -3.29 28.76
N ASP A 123 -1.41 -3.84 29.12
CA ASP A 123 -1.66 -5.28 29.21
C ASP A 123 -2.03 -5.91 27.86
N GLU A 124 -2.19 -5.11 26.78
CA GLU A 124 -2.55 -5.65 25.48
C GLU A 124 -1.31 -6.17 24.75
N ASN A 125 -1.45 -7.39 24.18
CA ASN A 125 -0.42 -7.95 23.34
C ASN A 125 -0.32 -7.15 22.04
N ARG A 126 0.78 -6.39 21.91
CA ARG A 126 1.04 -5.51 20.75
C ARG A 126 1.03 -6.26 19.42
N ASN A 127 1.50 -7.51 19.40
CA ASN A 127 1.51 -8.32 18.17
C ASN A 127 0.08 -8.64 17.71
N HIS A 128 -0.81 -9.02 18.63
CA HIS A 128 -2.23 -9.23 18.31
C HIS A 128 -2.90 -7.94 17.89
N ALA A 129 -2.65 -6.84 18.57
CA ALA A 129 -3.20 -5.54 18.22
C ALA A 129 -2.78 -5.10 16.80
N MET A 130 -1.50 -5.27 16.44
CA MET A 130 -1.01 -5.00 15.08
C MET A 130 -1.63 -5.93 14.04
N GLY A 131 -1.90 -7.19 14.38
CA GLY A 131 -2.63 -8.12 13.53
C GLY A 131 -4.04 -7.61 13.21
N TYR A 132 -4.77 -7.11 14.21
CA TYR A 132 -6.10 -6.49 14.03
C TYR A 132 -6.01 -5.21 13.19
N TYR A 133 -5.02 -4.36 13.43
CA TYR A 133 -4.78 -3.15 12.64
C TYR A 133 -4.62 -3.47 11.14
N VAL A 134 -3.74 -4.40 10.82
CA VAL A 134 -3.47 -4.80 9.42
C VAL A 134 -4.67 -5.51 8.79
N GLY A 135 -5.38 -6.35 9.55
CA GLY A 135 -6.62 -7.00 9.11
C GLY A 135 -7.71 -5.97 8.78
N THR A 136 -7.83 -4.95 9.63
CA THR A 136 -8.77 -3.84 9.44
C THR A 136 -8.47 -3.02 8.18
N LEU A 137 -7.18 -2.71 7.92
CA LEU A 137 -6.78 -2.06 6.67
C LEU A 137 -7.22 -2.87 5.45
N ALA A 138 -7.00 -4.18 5.47
CA ALA A 138 -7.33 -5.04 4.35
C ALA A 138 -8.85 -5.19 4.13
N LEU A 139 -9.64 -5.23 5.21
CA LEU A 139 -11.10 -5.17 5.13
C LEU A 139 -11.58 -3.86 4.51
N GLY A 140 -11.03 -2.73 4.96
CA GLY A 140 -11.37 -1.43 4.40
C GLY A 140 -10.95 -1.29 2.94
N TYR A 141 -9.80 -1.82 2.54
CA TYR A 141 -9.37 -1.86 1.14
C TYR A 141 -10.31 -2.70 0.29
N SER A 142 -10.69 -3.89 0.75
CA SER A 142 -11.63 -4.76 0.03
C SER A 142 -12.99 -4.07 -0.14
N THR A 143 -13.57 -3.59 0.95
CA THR A 143 -14.88 -2.92 0.93
C THR A 143 -14.84 -1.64 0.09
N GLY A 144 -13.80 -0.82 0.23
CA GLY A 144 -13.65 0.43 -0.52
C GLY A 144 -13.51 0.21 -2.02
N ASN A 145 -12.71 -0.78 -2.44
CA ASN A 145 -12.57 -1.12 -3.85
C ASN A 145 -13.90 -1.54 -4.49
N LEU A 146 -14.66 -2.41 -3.80
CA LEU A 146 -15.98 -2.84 -4.27
C LEU A 146 -16.95 -1.67 -4.33
N PHE A 147 -17.01 -0.88 -3.25
CA PHE A 147 -17.91 0.26 -3.14
C PHE A 147 -17.62 1.31 -4.23
N GLY A 148 -16.34 1.64 -4.47
CA GLY A 148 -15.93 2.58 -5.50
C GLY A 148 -16.33 2.12 -6.90
N GLY A 149 -16.11 0.85 -7.24
CA GLY A 149 -16.50 0.27 -8.52
C GLY A 149 -18.01 0.26 -8.71
N LEU A 150 -18.76 -0.18 -7.68
CA LEU A 150 -20.23 -0.24 -7.70
C LEU A 150 -20.86 1.15 -7.87
N MET A 151 -20.40 2.12 -7.08
CA MET A 151 -20.91 3.50 -7.15
C MET A 151 -20.62 4.13 -8.51
N ALA A 152 -19.42 3.95 -9.05
CA ALA A 152 -19.05 4.52 -10.33
C ALA A 152 -19.81 3.92 -11.51
N ASP A 153 -20.15 2.64 -11.42
CA ASP A 153 -20.94 1.94 -12.45
C ASP A 153 -22.37 2.49 -12.52
N HIS A 154 -22.98 2.83 -11.36
CA HIS A 154 -24.36 3.31 -11.28
C HIS A 154 -24.51 4.82 -11.35
N LEU A 155 -23.58 5.58 -10.77
CA LEU A 155 -23.67 7.04 -10.63
C LEU A 155 -22.68 7.80 -11.51
N GLY A 156 -21.66 7.12 -12.08
CA GLY A 156 -20.55 7.74 -12.78
C GLY A 156 -19.45 8.23 -11.85
N TYR A 157 -18.35 8.72 -12.42
CA TYR A 157 -17.14 9.11 -11.69
C TYR A 157 -17.34 10.29 -10.74
N GLY A 158 -17.95 11.38 -11.23
CA GLY A 158 -18.12 12.61 -10.45
C GLY A 158 -18.86 12.40 -9.13
N PRO A 159 -20.11 11.89 -9.15
CA PRO A 159 -20.85 11.60 -7.92
C PRO A 159 -20.16 10.59 -7.02
N THR A 160 -19.43 9.62 -7.56
CA THR A 160 -18.65 8.66 -6.73
C THR A 160 -17.54 9.35 -5.95
N PHE A 161 -16.81 10.29 -6.56
CA PHE A 161 -15.84 11.11 -5.85
C PHE A 161 -16.50 11.98 -4.78
N GLN A 162 -17.68 12.53 -5.03
CA GLN A 162 -18.43 13.32 -4.05
C GLN A 162 -18.91 12.46 -2.87
N VAL A 163 -19.40 11.25 -3.12
CA VAL A 163 -19.76 10.31 -2.06
C VAL A 163 -18.52 9.90 -1.25
N ALA A 164 -17.40 9.59 -1.91
CA ALA A 164 -16.14 9.32 -1.23
C ALA A 164 -15.68 10.52 -0.36
N ALA A 165 -15.92 11.76 -0.81
CA ALA A 165 -15.66 12.95 -0.02
C ALA A 165 -16.55 13.02 1.23
N LEU A 166 -17.85 12.78 1.09
CA LEU A 166 -18.79 12.76 2.23
C LEU A 166 -18.46 11.65 3.23
N LEU A 167 -18.00 10.50 2.75
CA LEU A 167 -17.55 9.40 3.61
C LEU A 167 -16.38 9.81 4.54
N SER A 168 -15.63 10.88 4.24
CA SER A 168 -14.58 11.37 5.13
C SER A 168 -15.11 11.91 6.46
N LEU A 169 -16.37 12.30 6.53
CA LEU A 169 -17.01 12.77 7.76
C LEU A 169 -17.22 11.63 8.77
N VAL A 170 -17.40 10.40 8.28
CA VAL A 170 -17.65 9.23 9.15
C VAL A 170 -16.47 8.94 10.08
N PRO A 171 -15.22 8.77 9.62
CA PRO A 171 -14.09 8.54 10.51
C PRO A 171 -13.83 9.74 11.44
N ILE A 172 -14.08 10.96 11.01
CA ILE A 172 -13.96 12.15 11.87
C ILE A 172 -14.98 12.06 13.01
N ALA A 173 -16.25 11.81 12.69
CA ALA A 173 -17.29 11.62 13.70
C ALA A 173 -16.93 10.48 14.67
N LEU A 174 -16.51 9.32 14.15
CA LEU A 174 -16.13 8.17 14.97
C LEU A 174 -14.94 8.49 15.90
N LEU A 175 -13.94 9.25 15.43
CA LEU A 175 -12.79 9.67 16.25
C LEU A 175 -13.21 10.54 17.43
N TRP A 176 -14.20 11.39 17.27
CA TRP A 176 -14.65 12.31 18.32
C TRP A 176 -15.71 11.71 19.23
N PHE A 177 -16.64 10.89 18.70
CA PHE A 177 -17.72 10.30 19.52
C PHE A 177 -17.30 9.04 20.28
N LEU A 178 -16.41 8.20 19.71
CA LEU A 178 -16.03 6.92 20.35
C LEU A 178 -14.87 7.08 21.34
N HIS A 179 -14.11 8.16 21.25
CA HIS A 179 -12.99 8.40 22.13
C HIS A 179 -13.29 9.61 23.02
N GLY A 180 -13.57 9.35 24.29
CA GLY A 180 -13.67 10.40 25.31
C GLY A 180 -12.39 11.24 25.44
N PRO A 181 -12.37 12.31 26.25
CA PRO A 181 -11.17 13.12 26.45
C PRO A 181 -10.01 12.24 26.87
N SER A 182 -8.84 12.42 26.25
CA SER A 182 -7.64 11.61 26.45
C SER A 182 -7.22 11.66 27.92
N GLY A 183 -7.62 10.63 28.70
CA GLY A 183 -7.13 10.43 30.03
C GLY A 183 -5.69 9.93 29.98
N GLN A 184 -4.83 10.68 30.62
CA GLN A 184 -3.51 10.34 31.13
C GLN A 184 -3.08 8.88 30.97
N GLY A 185 -2.24 8.59 29.96
CA GLY A 185 -1.58 7.33 29.79
C GLY A 185 -0.33 7.47 28.94
N ALA A 186 0.83 7.46 29.59
CA ALA A 186 2.16 7.18 29.04
C ALA A 186 2.79 8.18 28.07
N GLY A 187 3.19 9.32 28.58
CA GLY A 187 4.21 10.20 27.97
C GLY A 187 5.66 9.67 28.06
N LYS A 188 5.93 8.40 27.75
CA LYS A 188 7.30 7.82 27.83
C LYS A 188 7.86 7.21 26.54
N ALA A 189 7.10 7.18 25.44
CA ALA A 189 7.59 6.58 24.21
C ALA A 189 8.41 7.54 23.31
N ASN A 190 8.42 8.83 23.60
CA ASN A 190 9.00 9.84 22.68
C ASN A 190 10.47 10.21 22.94
N GLU A 191 11.13 9.65 23.96
CA GLU A 191 12.56 9.90 24.19
C GLU A 191 13.51 9.00 23.40
N GLN A 192 13.02 7.86 22.90
CA GLN A 192 13.87 6.91 22.15
C GLN A 192 13.99 7.25 20.65
N ALA A 193 13.18 8.13 20.11
CA ALA A 193 13.26 8.54 18.70
C ALA A 193 14.38 9.57 18.42
N LYS A 194 15.07 10.09 19.44
CA LYS A 194 16.24 10.96 19.28
C LYS A 194 17.57 10.21 19.15
N THR A 195 17.55 8.98 18.68
CA THR A 195 18.81 8.27 18.39
C THR A 195 19.48 8.94 17.19
N LYS A 196 20.57 9.63 17.45
CA LYS A 196 21.45 10.28 16.48
C LYS A 196 21.69 9.34 15.29
N LEU A 197 21.33 9.81 14.09
CA LEU A 197 21.77 9.27 12.81
C LEU A 197 23.31 9.45 12.68
N THR A 198 24.07 8.73 13.46
CA THR A 198 25.53 8.79 13.41
C THR A 198 26.11 7.40 13.60
N SER A 199 26.27 6.70 12.48
CA SER A 199 27.42 5.81 12.33
C SER A 199 27.53 5.33 10.88
N LYS A 200 28.65 5.59 10.23
CA LYS A 200 29.10 4.92 8.99
C LYS A 200 28.99 3.39 9.08
N HIS A 201 29.13 2.82 10.28
CA HIS A 201 28.99 1.38 10.55
C HIS A 201 27.56 0.86 10.30
N SER A 202 26.53 1.66 10.59
CA SER A 202 25.13 1.25 10.35
C SER A 202 24.78 1.19 8.87
N PHE A 203 25.42 1.99 8.02
CA PHE A 203 25.15 1.99 6.57
C PHE A 203 25.78 0.77 5.88
N ASN A 204 26.97 0.35 6.31
CA ASN A 204 27.62 -0.86 5.78
C ASN A 204 26.86 -2.14 6.13
N ALA A 205 26.20 -2.17 7.29
CA ALA A 205 25.36 -3.31 7.69
C ALA A 205 24.10 -3.48 6.81
N ILE A 206 23.65 -2.42 6.13
CA ILE A 206 22.52 -2.48 5.16
C ILE A 206 22.95 -3.19 3.87
N LEU A 207 24.22 -3.15 3.55
CA LEU A 207 24.80 -3.84 2.39
C LEU A 207 25.10 -5.33 2.67
N GLU A 208 24.81 -5.81 3.86
CA GLU A 208 24.82 -7.25 4.16
C GLU A 208 23.88 -7.99 3.21
N PRO A 209 24.30 -9.11 2.61
CA PRO A 209 23.56 -9.79 1.55
C PRO A 209 22.13 -10.18 1.93
N GLU A 210 21.93 -10.56 3.18
CA GLU A 210 20.63 -10.98 3.73
C GLU A 210 19.66 -9.80 3.77
N LEU A 211 20.04 -8.72 4.44
CA LEU A 211 19.19 -7.52 4.58
C LEU A 211 18.93 -6.84 3.24
N ALA A 212 19.95 -6.75 2.39
CA ALA A 212 19.80 -6.21 1.03
C ALA A 212 18.81 -7.05 0.21
N THR A 213 18.80 -8.37 0.37
CA THR A 213 17.81 -9.26 -0.27
C THR A 213 16.38 -8.92 0.18
N VAL A 214 16.15 -8.76 1.48
CA VAL A 214 14.83 -8.41 2.04
C VAL A 214 14.35 -7.06 1.50
N ILE A 215 15.24 -6.09 1.35
CA ILE A 215 14.98 -4.77 0.78
C ILE A 215 14.57 -4.88 -0.70
N ILE A 216 15.31 -5.67 -1.50
CA ILE A 216 15.00 -5.92 -2.92
C ILE A 216 13.64 -6.60 -3.06
N VAL A 217 13.34 -7.61 -2.24
CA VAL A 217 12.03 -8.26 -2.24
C VAL A 217 10.91 -7.25 -1.95
N ALA A 218 11.08 -6.38 -0.95
CA ALA A 218 10.09 -5.35 -0.63
C ALA A 218 9.83 -4.40 -1.80
N LEU A 219 10.88 -3.97 -2.49
CA LEU A 219 10.78 -3.11 -3.67
C LEU A 219 9.97 -3.78 -4.78
N PHE A 220 10.38 -4.97 -5.23
CA PHE A 220 9.73 -5.64 -6.36
C PHE A 220 8.32 -6.13 -6.05
N LEU A 221 8.07 -6.57 -4.80
CA LEU A 221 6.73 -6.97 -4.36
C LEU A 221 5.72 -5.80 -4.42
N ASN A 222 6.15 -4.60 -4.04
CA ASN A 222 5.31 -3.41 -4.10
C ASN A 222 5.23 -2.83 -5.51
N LEU A 223 6.31 -2.91 -6.30
CA LEU A 223 6.31 -2.51 -7.71
C LEU A 223 5.27 -3.31 -8.50
N LEU A 224 5.32 -4.66 -8.44
CA LEU A 224 4.36 -5.53 -9.10
C LEU A 224 2.93 -5.26 -8.63
N HIS A 225 2.73 -5.02 -7.33
CA HIS A 225 1.42 -4.73 -6.76
C HIS A 225 0.82 -3.45 -7.31
N GLN A 226 1.56 -2.35 -7.28
CA GLN A 226 1.05 -1.05 -7.72
C GLN A 226 0.89 -1.01 -9.24
N MET A 227 1.85 -1.57 -9.97
CA MET A 227 1.75 -1.73 -11.42
C MET A 227 0.49 -2.50 -11.79
N SER A 228 0.33 -3.73 -11.28
CA SER A 228 -0.85 -4.55 -11.59
C SER A 228 -2.15 -3.89 -11.11
N GLY A 229 -2.15 -3.23 -9.94
CA GLY A 229 -3.34 -2.57 -9.39
C GLY A 229 -3.87 -1.41 -10.23
N VAL A 230 -2.99 -0.64 -10.87
CA VAL A 230 -3.39 0.44 -11.79
C VAL A 230 -3.87 -0.14 -13.11
N PHE A 231 -3.08 -1.03 -13.72
CA PHE A 231 -3.32 -1.49 -15.09
C PHE A 231 -4.39 -2.56 -15.20
N ILE A 232 -4.75 -3.27 -14.11
CA ILE A 232 -5.91 -4.17 -14.13
C ILE A 232 -7.23 -3.41 -14.34
N SER A 233 -7.32 -2.18 -13.83
CA SER A 233 -8.50 -1.34 -14.03
C SER A 233 -8.64 -0.90 -15.49
N LEU A 234 -7.53 -0.50 -16.11
CA LEU A 234 -7.51 -0.10 -17.53
C LEU A 234 -7.69 -1.31 -18.46
N TYR A 235 -7.07 -2.44 -18.13
CA TYR A 235 -7.24 -3.68 -18.90
C TYR A 235 -8.67 -4.17 -18.87
N GLY A 236 -9.29 -4.19 -17.68
CA GLY A 236 -10.69 -4.59 -17.50
C GLY A 236 -11.63 -3.76 -18.36
N LEU A 237 -11.47 -2.43 -18.37
CA LEU A 237 -12.24 -1.56 -19.28
C LEU A 237 -12.01 -1.89 -20.75
N GLY A 238 -10.75 -2.09 -21.14
CA GLY A 238 -10.39 -2.42 -22.52
C GLY A 238 -10.98 -3.74 -23.02
N VAL A 239 -11.26 -4.70 -22.14
CA VAL A 239 -11.96 -5.96 -22.48
C VAL A 239 -13.47 -5.93 -22.18
N GLY A 240 -14.03 -4.75 -21.91
CA GLY A 240 -15.48 -4.54 -21.76
C GLY A 240 -16.04 -4.90 -20.38
N MET A 241 -15.21 -4.95 -19.32
CA MET A 241 -15.71 -5.15 -17.95
C MET A 241 -16.34 -3.87 -17.41
N SER A 242 -17.38 -4.03 -16.57
CA SER A 242 -17.96 -2.94 -15.82
C SER A 242 -17.04 -2.48 -14.68
N LEU A 243 -17.24 -1.25 -14.20
CA LEU A 243 -16.50 -0.72 -13.03
C LEU A 243 -16.78 -1.53 -11.77
N THR A 244 -17.98 -2.11 -11.64
CA THR A 244 -18.32 -3.06 -10.57
C THR A 244 -17.44 -4.31 -10.62
N GLN A 245 -17.27 -4.90 -11.81
CA GLN A 245 -16.41 -6.08 -11.98
C GLN A 245 -14.94 -5.77 -11.65
N ILE A 246 -14.44 -4.63 -12.08
CA ILE A 246 -13.09 -4.15 -11.75
C ILE A 246 -12.95 -3.94 -10.23
N GLY A 247 -13.92 -3.29 -9.60
CA GLY A 247 -13.97 -3.11 -8.16
C GLY A 247 -13.97 -4.45 -7.41
N LEU A 248 -14.71 -5.45 -7.91
CA LEU A 248 -14.77 -6.79 -7.33
C LEU A 248 -13.43 -7.55 -7.46
N ILE A 249 -12.75 -7.44 -8.61
CA ILE A 249 -11.41 -8.03 -8.79
C ILE A 249 -10.43 -7.46 -7.75
N ARG A 250 -10.41 -6.14 -7.58
CA ARG A 250 -9.54 -5.47 -6.60
C ARG A 250 -9.93 -5.78 -5.16
N ALA A 251 -11.24 -5.86 -4.89
CA ALA A 251 -11.76 -6.23 -3.58
C ALA A 251 -11.40 -7.67 -3.20
N ALA A 252 -11.57 -8.61 -4.12
CA ALA A 252 -11.24 -10.02 -3.92
C ALA A 252 -9.73 -10.19 -3.66
N TYR A 253 -8.88 -9.49 -4.42
CA TYR A 253 -7.43 -9.45 -4.18
C TYR A 253 -7.08 -8.96 -2.77
N ALA A 254 -7.66 -7.83 -2.33
CA ALA A 254 -7.40 -7.26 -1.02
C ALA A 254 -7.93 -8.16 0.11
N GLY A 255 -9.15 -8.69 -0.04
CA GLY A 255 -9.76 -9.59 0.92
C GLY A 255 -9.00 -10.91 1.06
N CYS A 256 -8.59 -11.49 -0.06
CA CYS A 256 -7.79 -12.70 -0.07
C CYS A 256 -6.43 -12.49 0.63
N ASN A 257 -5.78 -11.37 0.36
CA ASN A 257 -4.54 -11.00 1.03
C ASN A 257 -4.72 -10.91 2.56
N ALA A 258 -5.86 -10.37 3.03
CA ALA A 258 -6.17 -10.28 4.45
C ALA A 258 -6.33 -11.66 5.12
N VAL A 259 -7.09 -12.54 4.49
CA VAL A 259 -7.40 -13.87 5.03
C VAL A 259 -6.16 -14.79 5.02
N THR A 260 -5.30 -14.63 4.03
CA THR A 260 -4.11 -15.48 3.86
C THR A 260 -2.99 -15.15 4.83
N ARG A 261 -2.83 -13.89 5.27
CA ARG A 261 -1.72 -13.47 6.14
C ARG A 261 -1.59 -14.28 7.43
N PRO A 262 -2.64 -14.54 8.21
CA PRO A 262 -2.53 -15.36 9.42
C PRO A 262 -2.05 -16.80 9.13
N ILE A 263 -2.47 -17.35 7.99
CA ILE A 263 -2.12 -18.72 7.58
C ILE A 263 -0.71 -18.79 7.02
N SER A 264 -0.23 -17.70 6.42
CA SER A 264 1.10 -17.62 5.79
C SER A 264 2.25 -17.95 6.76
N GLY A 265 2.09 -17.67 8.05
CA GLY A 265 3.11 -18.02 9.05
C GLY A 265 3.42 -19.52 9.10
N HIS A 266 2.40 -20.38 8.97
CA HIS A 266 2.60 -21.83 8.91
C HIS A 266 3.33 -22.27 7.65
N VAL A 267 3.03 -21.64 6.52
CA VAL A 267 3.70 -21.91 5.23
C VAL A 267 5.17 -21.47 5.30
N VAL A 268 5.44 -20.31 5.89
CA VAL A 268 6.81 -19.78 6.09
C VAL A 268 7.62 -20.70 7.01
N ASN A 269 7.03 -21.20 8.09
CA ASN A 269 7.72 -22.14 9.01
C ASN A 269 8.06 -23.46 8.32
N LYS A 270 7.25 -23.94 7.38
CA LYS A 270 7.44 -25.22 6.68
C LYS A 270 8.44 -25.12 5.51
N ILE A 271 8.38 -24.05 4.73
CA ILE A 271 9.18 -23.91 3.49
C ILE A 271 10.44 -23.05 3.71
N GLY A 272 10.39 -22.17 4.72
CA GLY A 272 11.44 -21.18 5.01
C GLY A 272 11.19 -19.85 4.29
N HIS A 273 11.58 -18.75 4.94
CA HIS A 273 11.35 -17.39 4.44
C HIS A 273 12.15 -17.11 3.15
N ARG A 274 13.39 -17.62 3.02
CA ARG A 274 14.25 -17.40 1.84
C ARG A 274 13.66 -18.05 0.58
N GLY A 275 13.23 -19.32 0.68
CA GLY A 275 12.64 -20.05 -0.45
C GLY A 275 11.37 -19.38 -0.97
N LEU A 276 10.50 -18.94 -0.07
CA LEU A 276 9.28 -18.23 -0.42
C LEU A 276 9.54 -16.85 -1.01
N SER A 277 10.53 -16.11 -0.50
CA SER A 277 10.90 -14.80 -1.05
C SER A 277 11.49 -14.92 -2.46
N TYR A 278 12.33 -15.92 -2.73
CA TYR A 278 12.94 -16.10 -4.05
C TYR A 278 12.01 -16.70 -5.08
N GLY A 279 11.16 -17.66 -4.69
CA GLY A 279 10.21 -18.31 -5.59
C GLY A 279 8.90 -17.55 -5.77
N GLY A 280 8.51 -16.77 -4.77
CA GLY A 280 7.21 -16.14 -4.74
C GLY A 280 7.06 -14.96 -5.71
N ILE A 281 8.10 -14.14 -5.90
CA ILE A 281 8.07 -13.03 -6.87
C ILE A 281 7.95 -13.55 -8.31
N PRO A 282 8.79 -14.50 -8.78
CA PRO A 282 8.61 -15.12 -10.10
C PRO A 282 7.24 -15.77 -10.29
N LEU A 283 6.74 -16.47 -9.27
CA LEU A 283 5.42 -17.12 -9.36
C LEU A 283 4.29 -16.10 -9.44
N GLN A 284 4.36 -15.01 -8.64
CA GLN A 284 3.41 -13.90 -8.75
C GLN A 284 3.48 -13.26 -10.14
N SER A 285 4.68 -13.04 -10.66
CA SER A 285 4.90 -12.50 -12.00
C SER A 285 4.31 -13.43 -13.08
N ALA A 286 4.55 -14.72 -12.99
CA ALA A 286 4.00 -15.71 -13.92
C ALA A 286 2.46 -15.70 -13.94
N LEU A 287 1.82 -15.60 -12.77
CA LEU A 287 0.37 -15.45 -12.69
C LEU A 287 -0.10 -14.17 -13.39
N LEU A 288 0.55 -13.03 -13.14
CA LEU A 288 0.19 -11.76 -13.77
C LEU A 288 0.36 -11.82 -15.30
N MET A 289 1.38 -12.52 -15.81
CA MET A 289 1.60 -12.70 -17.25
C MET A 289 0.48 -13.45 -17.95
N LEU A 290 -0.33 -14.22 -17.24
CA LEU A 290 -1.49 -14.94 -17.79
C LEU A 290 -2.68 -14.01 -18.05
N ILE A 291 -2.77 -12.85 -17.42
CA ILE A 291 -3.94 -11.94 -17.51
C ILE A 291 -4.30 -11.61 -18.97
N PRO A 292 -3.34 -11.20 -19.85
CA PRO A 292 -3.68 -10.83 -21.22
C PRO A 292 -4.17 -11.97 -22.12
N LEU A 293 -4.02 -13.21 -21.68
CA LEU A 293 -4.52 -14.38 -22.41
C LEU A 293 -6.03 -14.58 -22.25
N PHE A 294 -6.65 -13.86 -21.31
CA PHE A 294 -8.06 -14.00 -20.98
C PHE A 294 -8.78 -12.67 -21.02
N THR A 295 -10.01 -12.67 -21.52
CA THR A 295 -10.92 -11.51 -21.52
C THR A 295 -12.10 -11.72 -20.57
N GLY A 296 -12.32 -12.94 -20.12
CA GLY A 296 -13.44 -13.29 -19.24
C GLY A 296 -13.19 -12.92 -17.78
N PHE A 297 -14.19 -12.28 -17.14
CA PHE A 297 -14.14 -11.87 -15.73
C PHE A 297 -13.72 -13.00 -14.79
N GLY A 298 -14.30 -14.22 -14.93
CA GLY A 298 -14.02 -15.37 -14.06
C GLY A 298 -12.55 -15.81 -14.08
N ALA A 299 -11.92 -15.81 -15.25
CA ALA A 299 -10.50 -16.16 -15.37
C ALA A 299 -9.61 -15.09 -14.75
N ILE A 300 -9.88 -13.82 -15.06
CA ILE A 300 -9.07 -12.68 -14.57
C ILE A 300 -9.16 -12.56 -13.06
N ILE A 301 -10.35 -12.66 -12.45
CA ILE A 301 -10.48 -12.59 -10.99
C ILE A 301 -9.76 -13.76 -10.31
N THR A 302 -9.83 -14.97 -10.88
CA THR A 302 -9.13 -16.14 -10.34
C THR A 302 -7.62 -15.94 -10.35
N ILE A 303 -7.06 -15.52 -11.49
CA ILE A 303 -5.63 -15.26 -11.63
C ILE A 303 -5.19 -14.16 -10.66
N TYR A 304 -5.98 -13.10 -10.56
CA TYR A 304 -5.65 -11.96 -9.71
C TYR A 304 -5.72 -12.31 -8.23
N VAL A 305 -6.69 -13.13 -7.80
CA VAL A 305 -6.78 -13.66 -6.44
C VAL A 305 -5.61 -14.58 -6.12
N LEU A 306 -5.22 -15.48 -7.01
CA LEU A 306 -4.04 -16.34 -6.83
C LEU A 306 -2.75 -15.50 -6.69
N SER A 307 -2.62 -14.43 -7.48
CA SER A 307 -1.54 -13.46 -7.33
C SER A 307 -1.56 -12.78 -5.97
N GLY A 308 -2.75 -12.44 -5.44
CA GLY A 308 -2.94 -11.88 -4.11
C GLY A 308 -2.56 -12.83 -2.97
N LEU A 309 -2.89 -14.13 -3.11
CA LEU A 309 -2.46 -15.17 -2.19
C LEU A 309 -0.93 -15.26 -2.13
N MET A 310 -0.29 -15.32 -3.29
CA MET A 310 1.16 -15.40 -3.37
C MET A 310 1.83 -14.16 -2.75
N ARG A 311 1.31 -12.96 -3.05
CA ARG A 311 1.79 -11.74 -2.43
C ARG A 311 1.70 -11.78 -0.90
N ALA A 312 0.58 -12.27 -0.33
CA ALA A 312 0.40 -12.36 1.11
C ALA A 312 1.46 -13.24 1.76
N ILE A 313 1.74 -14.40 1.16
CA ILE A 313 2.75 -15.34 1.64
C ILE A 313 4.15 -14.71 1.58
N VAL A 314 4.52 -14.11 0.45
CA VAL A 314 5.83 -13.46 0.28
C VAL A 314 6.00 -12.28 1.24
N LEU A 315 4.95 -11.50 1.46
CA LEU A 315 4.99 -10.36 2.39
C LEU A 315 5.32 -10.81 3.82
N VAL A 316 4.69 -11.90 4.28
CA VAL A 316 4.95 -12.47 5.61
C VAL A 316 6.35 -13.09 5.66
N ALA A 317 6.75 -13.84 4.63
CA ALA A 317 8.09 -14.41 4.54
C ALA A 317 9.18 -13.33 4.61
N ASN A 318 8.98 -12.23 3.88
CA ASN A 318 9.93 -11.12 3.85
C ASN A 318 9.99 -10.37 5.19
N ALA A 319 8.86 -10.22 5.89
CA ALA A 319 8.82 -9.62 7.22
C ALA A 319 9.55 -10.49 8.26
N VAL A 320 9.42 -11.82 8.17
CA VAL A 320 10.16 -12.78 9.02
C VAL A 320 11.66 -12.67 8.73
N GLY A 321 12.05 -12.63 7.45
CA GLY A 321 13.45 -12.42 7.06
C GLY A 321 14.03 -11.13 7.63
N LEU A 322 13.30 -10.01 7.54
CA LEU A 322 13.73 -8.74 8.11
C LEU A 322 14.03 -8.83 9.62
N VAL A 323 13.16 -9.48 10.39
CA VAL A 323 13.35 -9.62 11.84
C VAL A 323 14.56 -10.48 12.17
N GLN A 324 14.73 -11.61 11.49
CA GLN A 324 15.87 -12.52 11.71
C GLN A 324 17.20 -11.86 11.35
N ASP A 325 17.27 -11.18 10.20
CA ASP A 325 18.48 -10.51 9.74
C ASP A 325 18.90 -9.34 10.67
N ILE A 326 17.91 -8.62 11.24
CA ILE A 326 18.17 -7.57 12.25
C ILE A 326 18.79 -8.17 13.52
N ASP A 327 18.25 -9.29 14.01
CA ASP A 327 18.73 -9.93 15.24
C ASP A 327 20.12 -10.55 15.05
N GLU A 328 20.40 -11.14 13.89
CA GLU A 328 21.70 -11.74 13.56
C GLU A 328 22.81 -10.68 13.36
N ASN A 329 22.53 -9.59 12.67
CA ASN A 329 23.52 -8.61 12.22
C ASN A 329 23.66 -7.38 13.15
N ARG A 330 22.96 -7.33 14.28
CA ARG A 330 22.95 -6.20 15.23
C ARG A 330 22.64 -4.83 14.58
N VAL A 331 21.91 -4.83 13.47
CA VAL A 331 21.48 -3.59 12.80
C VAL A 331 20.46 -2.87 13.68
N GLN A 332 20.54 -1.54 13.73
CA GLN A 332 19.51 -0.75 14.43
C GLN A 332 18.14 -1.04 13.83
N ARG A 333 17.24 -1.63 14.61
CA ARG A 333 15.89 -2.04 14.17
C ARG A 333 15.11 -0.92 13.45
N GLY A 334 15.25 0.32 13.97
CA GLY A 334 14.60 1.48 13.37
C GLY A 334 15.11 1.82 11.98
N LEU A 335 16.44 1.74 11.77
CA LEU A 335 17.05 2.03 10.47
C LEU A 335 16.69 0.96 9.43
N ALA A 336 16.81 -0.32 9.77
CA ALA A 336 16.46 -1.43 8.89
C ALA A 336 14.98 -1.39 8.48
N SER A 337 14.07 -1.18 9.43
CA SER A 337 12.64 -1.02 9.15
C SER A 337 12.34 0.22 8.30
N GLY A 338 13.05 1.33 8.55
CA GLY A 338 12.93 2.54 7.76
C GLY A 338 13.29 2.34 6.29
N ILE A 339 14.42 1.67 6.02
CA ILE A 339 14.90 1.39 4.66
C ILE A 339 13.99 0.36 3.96
N TYR A 340 13.57 -0.68 4.68
CA TYR A 340 12.59 -1.65 4.18
C TYR A 340 11.30 -0.97 3.70
N ASN A 341 10.75 -0.07 4.50
CA ASN A 341 9.55 0.67 4.13
C ASN A 341 9.82 1.63 2.95
N ALA A 342 10.96 2.32 2.95
CA ALA A 342 11.34 3.21 1.84
C ALA A 342 11.49 2.45 0.52
N ALA A 343 12.05 1.23 0.55
CA ALA A 343 12.11 0.36 -0.64
C ALA A 343 10.71 -0.04 -1.13
N GLY A 344 9.79 -0.35 -0.21
CA GLY A 344 8.40 -0.60 -0.56
C GLY A 344 7.72 0.63 -1.19
N ASP A 345 7.95 1.81 -0.64
CA ASP A 345 7.42 3.06 -1.19
C ASP A 345 8.02 3.39 -2.57
N LEU A 346 9.30 3.14 -2.79
CA LEU A 346 9.92 3.24 -4.12
C LEU A 346 9.24 2.28 -5.11
N GLY A 347 8.93 1.05 -4.71
CA GLY A 347 8.16 0.11 -5.52
C GLY A 347 6.78 0.67 -5.88
N ASN A 348 6.08 1.29 -4.92
CA ASN A 348 4.79 1.92 -5.15
C ASN A 348 4.84 3.11 -6.11
N ILE A 349 5.96 3.84 -6.15
CA ILE A 349 6.21 4.95 -7.08
C ILE A 349 6.55 4.42 -8.47
N LEU A 350 7.50 3.49 -8.54
CA LEU A 350 8.04 2.99 -9.81
C LEU A 350 7.03 2.12 -10.57
N GLY A 351 6.16 1.38 -9.88
CA GLY A 351 5.21 0.48 -10.51
C GLY A 351 4.32 1.16 -11.55
N PRO A 352 3.51 2.16 -11.18
CA PRO A 352 2.66 2.86 -12.15
C PRO A 352 3.47 3.61 -13.22
N LEU A 353 4.61 4.21 -12.86
CA LEU A 353 5.46 4.94 -13.78
C LEU A 353 6.00 4.02 -14.90
N ILE A 354 6.64 2.92 -14.52
CA ILE A 354 7.19 1.94 -15.46
C ILE A 354 6.05 1.29 -16.26
N GLY A 355 4.96 0.91 -15.60
CA GLY A 355 3.80 0.33 -16.25
C GLY A 355 3.19 1.27 -17.31
N GLY A 356 3.12 2.58 -17.02
CA GLY A 356 2.64 3.58 -17.98
C GLY A 356 3.53 3.69 -19.22
N LEU A 357 4.85 3.67 -19.03
CA LEU A 357 5.82 3.69 -20.14
C LEU A 357 5.72 2.41 -21.01
N ILE A 358 5.60 1.23 -20.37
CA ILE A 358 5.43 -0.04 -21.08
C ILE A 358 4.10 -0.04 -21.85
N ALA A 359 3.00 0.40 -21.21
CA ALA A 359 1.69 0.45 -21.84
C ALA A 359 1.67 1.34 -23.08
N GLN A 360 2.35 2.48 -23.03
CA GLN A 360 2.45 3.39 -24.16
C GLN A 360 3.33 2.83 -25.29
N ALA A 361 4.41 2.15 -24.95
CA ALA A 361 5.32 1.55 -25.93
C ALA A 361 4.75 0.30 -26.60
N THR A 362 3.83 -0.40 -25.95
CA THR A 362 3.29 -1.69 -26.42
C THR A 362 1.77 -1.76 -26.34
N SER A 363 1.24 -2.07 -25.18
CA SER A 363 -0.20 -2.12 -24.87
C SER A 363 -0.42 -2.24 -23.36
N ILE A 364 -1.65 -2.07 -22.89
CA ILE A 364 -2.01 -2.32 -21.48
C ILE A 364 -1.77 -3.79 -21.10
N GLY A 365 -2.05 -4.73 -22.01
CA GLY A 365 -1.71 -6.16 -21.82
C GLY A 365 -0.21 -6.40 -21.72
N GLY A 366 0.59 -5.64 -22.47
CA GLY A 366 2.07 -5.68 -22.42
C GLY A 366 2.64 -5.36 -21.05
N VAL A 367 1.96 -4.56 -20.24
CA VAL A 367 2.38 -4.26 -18.86
C VAL A 367 2.45 -5.54 -18.02
N PHE A 368 1.46 -6.41 -18.14
CA PHE A 368 1.43 -7.67 -17.40
C PHE A 368 2.52 -8.64 -17.87
N VAL A 369 2.84 -8.68 -19.16
CA VAL A 369 3.87 -9.58 -19.70
C VAL A 369 5.26 -8.98 -19.49
N ILE A 370 5.53 -7.82 -20.10
CA ILE A 370 6.87 -7.20 -20.11
C ILE A 370 7.24 -6.68 -18.71
N GLY A 371 6.29 -6.05 -18.03
CA GLY A 371 6.50 -5.50 -16.69
C GLY A 371 6.77 -6.61 -15.67
N SER A 372 6.03 -7.71 -15.71
CA SER A 372 6.25 -8.83 -14.80
C SER A 372 7.53 -9.61 -15.11
N LEU A 373 7.81 -9.85 -16.40
CA LEU A 373 9.05 -10.51 -16.82
C LEU A 373 10.26 -9.64 -16.46
N GLY A 374 10.24 -8.35 -16.82
CA GLY A 374 11.29 -7.41 -16.51
C GLY A 374 11.54 -7.28 -15.00
N SER A 375 10.48 -7.23 -14.20
CA SER A 375 10.59 -7.22 -12.74
C SER A 375 11.26 -8.49 -12.22
N THR A 376 10.94 -9.66 -12.76
CA THR A 376 11.56 -10.93 -12.38
C THR A 376 13.05 -10.97 -12.74
N VAL A 377 13.39 -10.54 -13.96
CA VAL A 377 14.79 -10.49 -14.41
C VAL A 377 15.60 -9.54 -13.53
N LEU A 378 15.11 -8.32 -13.34
CA LEU A 378 15.79 -7.31 -12.51
C LEU A 378 15.89 -7.75 -11.03
N PHE A 379 14.89 -8.45 -10.53
CA PHE A 379 14.91 -9.05 -9.20
C PHE A 379 16.08 -10.05 -9.06
N PHE A 380 16.22 -10.99 -10.00
CA PHE A 380 17.32 -11.96 -9.94
C PHE A 380 18.68 -11.33 -10.18
N LEU A 381 18.78 -10.32 -11.07
CA LEU A 381 20.01 -9.57 -11.26
C LEU A 381 20.42 -8.82 -9.98
N GLY A 382 19.46 -8.20 -9.28
CA GLY A 382 19.69 -7.52 -8.01
C GLY A 382 20.18 -8.48 -6.92
N ILE A 383 19.54 -9.64 -6.79
CA ILE A 383 19.97 -10.68 -5.83
C ILE A 383 21.35 -11.25 -6.20
N GLY A 384 21.57 -11.51 -7.48
CA GLY A 384 22.85 -12.00 -7.97
C GLY A 384 24.00 -11.02 -7.71
N TRP A 385 23.72 -9.72 -7.84
CA TRP A 385 24.70 -8.67 -7.53
C TRP A 385 25.02 -8.59 -6.04
N VAL A 386 24.00 -8.68 -5.19
CA VAL A 386 24.15 -8.61 -3.73
C VAL A 386 24.94 -9.81 -3.19
N LYS A 387 24.79 -11.00 -3.76
CA LYS A 387 25.50 -12.22 -3.34
C LYS A 387 26.92 -12.33 -3.85
N ARG A 388 27.42 -11.43 -4.71
CA ARG A 388 28.83 -11.44 -5.12
C ARG A 388 29.74 -11.12 -3.94
N PRO A 389 30.94 -11.76 -3.86
CA PRO A 389 31.92 -11.46 -2.82
C PRO A 389 32.35 -9.99 -2.90
N PRO A 390 32.70 -9.35 -1.76
CA PRO A 390 33.02 -7.91 -1.69
C PRO A 390 34.09 -7.43 -2.68
N HIS A 391 35.01 -8.30 -3.07
CA HIS A 391 36.09 -7.99 -4.05
C HIS A 391 35.63 -7.99 -5.52
N ALA A 392 34.37 -8.35 -5.79
CA ALA A 392 33.80 -8.40 -7.15
C ALA A 392 32.61 -7.45 -7.34
N ARG A 393 32.33 -6.58 -6.34
CA ARG A 393 31.28 -5.56 -6.38
C ARG A 393 31.76 -4.22 -6.89
#